data_2eb6614a02bfc246fcbbbf75d0334238
#
_entry.id   2eb6614a02bfc246fcbbbf75d0334238
#
_cell.length_a   1.000
_cell.length_b   1.000
_cell.length_c   1.000
_cell.angle_alpha   90.00
_cell.angle_beta   90.00
_cell.angle_gamma   90.00
#
_symmetry.space_group_name_H-M   'P 1'
#
loop_
_entity.id
_entity.type
_entity.pdbx_description
1 polymer ?
#
loop_
_entity_poly.entity_id
_entity_poly.type
_entity_poly.pdbx_seq_one_letter_code
_entity_poly.pdbx_strand_id
1 'polypeptide(L)'
;NTLFEKLKGIACNMANFERFLAVVGFFRSSGYFKLRKELNDVKEIKILVGINIDDIFRRHNKAMLMLENEEKAKMVYDEAFRQDIINARYAPEVEEGILQMCQDLVDGRLQMKIHATKNLHAKFYLCLPQNHNENSDGWVIMGSSNISDAGLGTSRAERYELNVAMKDFDDVDYCHSEFKKLWEEAITLTIDDVESIKQKTYLGYQPTPYEIYLKVLI
;
A
#
# COMPACT_ATOMS: atom_id res chain seq x y z
N ASN A 1 19.58 7.20 4.15
CA ASN A 1 18.87 5.96 4.51
C ASN A 1 17.36 6.16 4.35
N THR A 2 16.86 5.89 3.15
CA THR A 2 15.42 5.95 2.85
C THR A 2 14.70 4.72 3.40
N LEU A 3 13.36 4.76 3.45
CA LEU A 3 12.54 3.59 3.78
C LEU A 3 12.85 2.43 2.83
N PHE A 4 12.98 2.72 1.52
CA PHE A 4 13.30 1.72 0.51
C PHE A 4 14.64 1.01 0.77
N GLU A 5 15.69 1.76 1.07
CA GLU A 5 17.01 1.18 1.38
C GLU A 5 17.00 0.32 2.64
N LYS A 6 16.24 0.73 3.67
CA LYS A 6 16.08 -0.07 4.89
C LYS A 6 15.36 -1.39 4.60
N LEU A 7 14.24 -1.35 3.89
CA LEU A 7 13.49 -2.55 3.50
C LEU A 7 14.35 -3.48 2.63
N LYS A 8 15.05 -2.93 1.64
CA LYS A 8 15.97 -3.70 0.81
C LYS A 8 17.08 -4.35 1.64
N GLY A 9 17.67 -3.60 2.58
CA GLY A 9 18.68 -4.15 3.48
C GLY A 9 18.16 -5.29 4.34
N ILE A 10 16.94 -5.21 4.85
CA ILE A 10 16.31 -6.28 5.61
C ILE A 10 16.01 -7.48 4.70
N ALA A 11 15.40 -7.26 3.53
CA ALA A 11 15.07 -8.32 2.58
C ALA A 11 16.32 -9.12 2.13
N CYS A 12 17.46 -8.44 1.95
CA CYS A 12 18.71 -9.10 1.58
C CYS A 12 19.37 -9.90 2.72
N ASN A 13 19.13 -9.53 3.98
CA ASN A 13 19.85 -10.09 5.13
C ASN A 13 19.02 -11.00 6.03
N MET A 14 17.69 -10.98 5.89
CA MET A 14 16.77 -11.78 6.68
C MET A 14 16.43 -13.07 5.92
N ALA A 15 17.00 -14.20 6.37
CA ALA A 15 16.86 -15.50 5.68
C ALA A 15 15.42 -16.02 5.57
N ASN A 16 14.56 -15.65 6.52
CA ASN A 16 13.17 -16.13 6.62
C ASN A 16 12.18 -14.94 6.58
N PHE A 17 12.37 -14.00 5.68
CA PHE A 17 11.43 -12.91 5.48
C PHE A 17 10.24 -13.41 4.66
N GLU A 18 9.18 -13.85 5.34
CA GLU A 18 8.01 -14.47 4.72
C GLU A 18 6.74 -13.62 4.81
N ARG A 19 6.68 -12.70 5.76
CA ARG A 19 5.51 -11.86 6.01
C ARG A 19 5.89 -10.38 6.07
N PHE A 20 5.23 -9.58 5.25
CA PHE A 20 5.34 -8.13 5.27
C PHE A 20 4.02 -7.51 5.69
N LEU A 21 4.00 -6.83 6.83
CA LEU A 21 2.81 -6.17 7.36
C LEU A 21 3.08 -4.68 7.47
N ALA A 22 2.22 -3.85 6.91
CA ALA A 22 2.41 -2.41 6.90
C ALA A 22 1.18 -1.67 7.41
N VAL A 23 1.39 -0.68 8.25
CA VAL A 23 0.40 0.33 8.62
C VAL A 23 0.86 1.65 8.03
N VAL A 24 0.02 2.30 7.24
CA VAL A 24 0.33 3.58 6.60
C VAL A 24 -0.89 4.51 6.66
N GLY A 25 -0.64 5.79 6.84
CA GLY A 25 -1.71 6.78 6.76
C GLY A 25 -2.20 7.02 5.33
N PHE A 26 -1.31 6.76 4.35
CA PHE A 26 -1.57 7.00 2.93
C PHE A 26 -0.84 5.97 2.06
N PHE A 27 -1.50 5.53 1.00
CA PHE A 27 -0.99 4.52 0.06
C PHE A 27 -1.04 5.07 -1.37
N ARG A 28 0.01 4.78 -2.15
CA ARG A 28 0.09 4.97 -3.59
C ARG A 28 0.53 3.68 -4.28
N SER A 29 -0.15 3.33 -5.34
CA SER A 29 0.21 2.17 -6.16
C SER A 29 1.64 2.23 -6.69
N SER A 30 2.10 3.41 -7.11
CA SER A 30 3.48 3.63 -7.57
C SER A 30 4.54 3.27 -6.53
N GLY A 31 4.28 3.54 -5.26
CA GLY A 31 5.15 3.11 -4.16
C GLY A 31 5.18 1.58 -4.02
N TYR A 32 4.00 0.94 -4.12
CA TYR A 32 3.92 -0.52 -4.05
C TYR A 32 4.71 -1.20 -5.16
N PHE A 33 4.65 -0.74 -6.40
CA PHE A 33 5.36 -1.35 -7.53
C PHE A 33 6.87 -1.39 -7.32
N LYS A 34 7.43 -0.34 -6.74
CA LYS A 34 8.86 -0.31 -6.40
C LYS A 34 9.20 -1.28 -5.28
N LEU A 35 8.35 -1.27 -4.24
CA LEU A 35 8.53 -2.12 -3.08
C LEU A 35 8.33 -3.60 -3.44
N ARG A 36 7.41 -3.91 -4.37
CA ARG A 36 7.05 -5.26 -4.79
C ARG A 36 8.25 -6.11 -5.22
N LYS A 37 9.25 -5.49 -5.84
CA LYS A 37 10.47 -6.18 -6.30
C LYS A 37 11.30 -6.72 -5.14
N GLU A 38 11.34 -6.01 -4.02
CA GLU A 38 12.04 -6.43 -2.81
C GLU A 38 11.24 -7.44 -1.98
N LEU A 39 9.96 -7.63 -2.31
CA LEU A 39 9.05 -8.56 -1.65
C LEU A 39 8.77 -9.83 -2.48
N ASN A 40 9.61 -10.17 -3.46
CA ASN A 40 9.36 -11.31 -4.35
C ASN A 40 9.19 -12.64 -3.62
N ASP A 41 10.00 -12.88 -2.61
CA ASP A 41 10.03 -14.13 -1.84
C ASP A 41 9.07 -14.10 -0.63
N VAL A 42 8.43 -12.96 -0.38
CA VAL A 42 7.47 -12.79 0.71
C VAL A 42 6.16 -13.46 0.35
N LYS A 43 5.67 -14.34 1.22
CA LYS A 43 4.46 -15.14 1.00
C LYS A 43 3.17 -14.39 1.32
N GLU A 44 3.21 -13.54 2.34
CA GLU A 44 2.06 -12.77 2.84
C GLU A 44 2.39 -11.29 2.91
N ILE A 45 1.63 -10.48 2.21
CA ILE A 45 1.73 -9.02 2.25
C ILE A 45 0.39 -8.46 2.75
N LYS A 46 0.41 -7.77 3.88
CA LYS A 46 -0.77 -7.11 4.44
C LYS A 46 -0.52 -5.62 4.60
N ILE A 47 -1.39 -4.82 4.03
CA ILE A 47 -1.30 -3.36 4.09
C ILE A 47 -2.58 -2.79 4.68
N LEU A 48 -2.46 -2.14 5.82
CA LEU A 48 -3.51 -1.40 6.47
C LEU A 48 -3.36 0.09 6.16
N VAL A 49 -4.36 0.66 5.52
CA VAL A 49 -4.35 2.05 5.08
C VAL A 49 -5.30 2.88 5.92
N GLY A 50 -4.83 4.02 6.41
CA GLY A 50 -5.68 5.04 6.99
C GLY A 50 -6.40 5.85 5.90
N ILE A 51 -7.63 6.25 6.16
CA ILE A 51 -8.29 7.25 5.32
C ILE A 51 -7.81 8.62 5.79
N ASN A 52 -7.09 9.34 4.92
CA ASN A 52 -6.78 10.74 5.17
C ASN A 52 -8.02 11.60 4.90
N ILE A 53 -8.84 11.71 5.93
CA ILE A 53 -10.12 12.43 5.89
C ILE A 53 -9.91 13.90 5.49
N ASP A 54 -8.80 14.52 5.88
CA ASP A 54 -8.54 15.94 5.59
C ASP A 54 -8.38 16.23 4.10
N ASP A 55 -7.71 15.37 3.33
CA ASP A 55 -7.55 15.52 1.88
C ASP A 55 -8.87 15.27 1.13
N ILE A 56 -9.67 14.35 1.64
CA ILE A 56 -11.00 14.05 1.10
C ILE A 56 -11.99 15.17 1.43
N PHE A 57 -11.90 15.70 2.63
CA PHE A 57 -12.70 16.83 3.11
C PHE A 57 -12.50 18.09 2.26
N ARG A 58 -11.27 18.36 1.86
CA ARG A 58 -10.95 19.50 0.99
C ARG A 58 -11.52 19.36 -0.41
N ARG A 59 -11.70 18.14 -0.91
CA ARG A 59 -12.14 17.89 -2.29
C ARG A 59 -13.65 17.73 -2.47
N HIS A 60 -14.38 17.29 -1.46
CA HIS A 60 -15.79 16.90 -1.57
C HIS A 60 -16.64 17.46 -0.42
N ASN A 61 -16.79 18.77 -0.34
CA ASN A 61 -17.77 19.51 0.47
C ASN A 61 -18.81 18.71 1.29
N LYS A 62 -18.83 18.96 2.60
CA LYS A 62 -19.95 18.77 3.59
C LYS A 62 -20.75 17.47 3.61
N ALA A 63 -20.90 16.74 2.52
CA ALA A 63 -21.70 15.50 2.48
C ALA A 63 -20.98 14.28 3.12
N MET A 64 -19.68 14.36 3.33
CA MET A 64 -18.86 13.29 3.88
C MET A 64 -18.64 13.37 5.40
N LEU A 65 -19.33 14.23 6.09
CA LEU A 65 -19.16 14.45 7.53
C LEU A 65 -19.51 13.24 8.41
N MET A 66 -20.00 12.17 7.81
CA MET A 66 -20.41 10.95 8.53
C MET A 66 -19.95 9.70 7.79
N LEU A 67 -18.66 9.41 7.84
CA LEU A 67 -18.14 8.08 7.53
C LEU A 67 -18.48 7.11 8.68
N GLU A 68 -19.74 6.97 8.99
CA GLU A 68 -20.24 5.97 9.93
C GLU A 68 -20.56 4.65 9.23
N ASN A 69 -20.45 4.62 7.90
CA ASN A 69 -20.88 3.49 7.09
C ASN A 69 -19.68 2.92 6.30
N GLU A 70 -19.50 1.62 6.40
CA GLU A 70 -18.49 0.82 5.72
C GLU A 70 -18.50 1.05 4.21
N GLU A 71 -19.68 1.13 3.60
CA GLU A 71 -19.84 1.37 2.16
C GLU A 71 -19.27 2.72 1.71
N LYS A 72 -19.48 3.77 2.52
CA LYS A 72 -18.92 5.10 2.22
C LYS A 72 -17.40 5.13 2.30
N ALA A 73 -16.82 4.42 3.28
CA ALA A 73 -15.37 4.33 3.41
C ALA A 73 -14.75 3.62 2.20
N LYS A 74 -15.36 2.54 1.71
CA LYS A 74 -14.97 1.85 0.48
C LYS A 74 -15.08 2.77 -0.73
N MET A 75 -16.20 3.46 -0.93
CA MET A 75 -16.39 4.38 -2.06
C MET A 75 -15.32 5.47 -2.12
N VAL A 76 -14.94 6.01 -0.96
CA VAL A 76 -13.90 7.05 -0.86
C VAL A 76 -12.54 6.49 -1.26
N TYR A 77 -12.22 5.30 -0.77
CA TYR A 77 -10.96 4.65 -1.11
C TYR A 77 -10.90 4.27 -2.59
N ASP A 78 -11.97 3.69 -3.13
CA ASP A 78 -12.09 3.32 -4.54
C ASP A 78 -11.87 4.53 -5.45
N GLU A 79 -12.49 5.66 -5.11
CA GLU A 79 -12.29 6.89 -5.87
C GLU A 79 -10.86 7.41 -5.75
N ALA A 80 -10.27 7.40 -4.55
CA ALA A 80 -8.88 7.82 -4.35
C ALA A 80 -7.90 6.91 -5.11
N PHE A 81 -8.11 5.60 -5.09
CA PHE A 81 -7.31 4.64 -5.81
C PHE A 81 -7.49 4.75 -7.33
N ARG A 82 -8.73 4.94 -7.79
CA ARG A 82 -9.03 5.21 -9.20
C ARG A 82 -8.32 6.47 -9.69
N GLN A 83 -8.35 7.55 -8.91
CA GLN A 83 -7.66 8.80 -9.25
C GLN A 83 -6.13 8.61 -9.27
N ASP A 84 -5.58 7.79 -8.38
CA ASP A 84 -4.17 7.47 -8.37
C ASP A 84 -3.73 6.77 -9.67
N ILE A 85 -4.53 5.82 -10.16
CA ILE A 85 -4.29 5.13 -11.45
C ILE A 85 -4.43 6.10 -12.62
N ILE A 86 -5.49 6.91 -12.67
CA ILE A 86 -5.74 7.88 -13.76
C ILE A 86 -4.63 8.91 -13.83
N ASN A 87 -4.14 9.38 -12.68
CA ASN A 87 -3.09 10.40 -12.60
C ASN A 87 -1.67 9.80 -12.68
N ALA A 88 -1.55 8.46 -12.68
CA ALA A 88 -0.27 7.80 -12.86
C ALA A 88 0.28 8.13 -14.27
N ARG A 89 1.60 8.35 -14.34
CA ARG A 89 2.25 8.55 -15.63
C ARG A 89 2.03 7.32 -16.50
N TYR A 90 1.53 7.51 -17.71
CA TYR A 90 1.42 6.42 -18.68
C TYR A 90 2.83 5.96 -19.08
N ALA A 91 3.25 4.85 -18.49
CA ALA A 91 4.54 4.22 -18.73
C ALA A 91 4.37 2.69 -18.58
N PRO A 92 5.04 1.88 -19.41
CA PRO A 92 4.91 0.42 -19.38
C PRO A 92 5.16 -0.16 -17.97
N GLU A 93 6.13 0.37 -17.25
CA GLU A 93 6.47 -0.11 -15.89
C GLU A 93 5.36 0.16 -14.87
N VAL A 94 4.61 1.24 -15.05
CA VAL A 94 3.47 1.60 -14.16
C VAL A 94 2.30 0.68 -14.46
N GLU A 95 1.99 0.44 -15.74
CA GLU A 95 0.93 -0.46 -16.15
C GLU A 95 1.20 -1.89 -15.67
N GLU A 96 2.39 -2.41 -15.90
CA GLU A 96 2.83 -3.71 -15.41
C GLU A 96 2.72 -3.81 -13.89
N GLY A 97 3.15 -2.76 -13.18
CA GLY A 97 3.06 -2.70 -11.72
C GLY A 97 1.62 -2.73 -11.20
N ILE A 98 0.68 -2.02 -11.85
CA ILE A 98 -0.74 -2.05 -11.48
C ILE A 98 -1.33 -3.44 -11.73
N LEU A 99 -1.06 -4.03 -12.89
CA LEU A 99 -1.52 -5.39 -13.22
C LEU A 99 -0.99 -6.42 -12.22
N GLN A 100 0.29 -6.33 -11.85
CA GLN A 100 0.88 -7.19 -10.84
C GLN A 100 0.24 -7.02 -9.47
N MET A 101 -0.07 -5.78 -9.06
CA MET A 101 -0.77 -5.52 -7.80
C MET A 101 -2.18 -6.12 -7.80
N CYS A 102 -2.92 -5.97 -8.90
CA CYS A 102 -4.22 -6.60 -9.06
C CYS A 102 -4.12 -8.13 -8.98
N GLN A 103 -3.09 -8.72 -9.60
CA GLN A 103 -2.85 -10.17 -9.53
C GLN A 103 -2.54 -10.62 -8.10
N ASP A 104 -1.64 -9.92 -7.39
CA ASP A 104 -1.31 -10.23 -6.00
C ASP A 104 -2.55 -10.15 -5.07
N LEU A 105 -3.51 -9.25 -5.35
CA LEU A 105 -4.80 -9.17 -4.64
C LEU A 105 -5.70 -10.36 -4.96
N VAL A 106 -5.83 -10.74 -6.24
CA VAL A 106 -6.63 -11.89 -6.67
C VAL A 106 -6.08 -13.20 -6.10
N ASP A 107 -4.77 -13.36 -6.12
CA ASP A 107 -4.09 -14.55 -5.59
C ASP A 107 -4.08 -14.60 -4.04
N GLY A 108 -4.57 -13.55 -3.38
CA GLY A 108 -4.60 -13.44 -1.92
C GLY A 108 -3.24 -13.22 -1.27
N ARG A 109 -2.17 -13.04 -2.05
CA ARG A 109 -0.84 -12.74 -1.58
C ARG A 109 -0.76 -11.34 -0.97
N LEU A 110 -1.39 -10.36 -1.63
CA LEU A 110 -1.61 -9.03 -1.10
C LEU A 110 -3.03 -8.94 -0.53
N GLN A 111 -3.11 -8.56 0.72
CA GLN A 111 -4.36 -8.24 1.39
C GLN A 111 -4.33 -6.77 1.81
N MET A 112 -5.39 -6.05 1.53
CA MET A 112 -5.51 -4.65 1.90
C MET A 112 -6.75 -4.41 2.73
N LYS A 113 -6.62 -3.63 3.78
CA LYS A 113 -7.72 -3.17 4.60
C LYS A 113 -7.66 -1.68 4.84
N ILE A 114 -8.81 -1.09 5.10
CA ILE A 114 -8.98 0.33 5.36
C ILE A 114 -9.48 0.52 6.79
N HIS A 115 -8.84 1.40 7.55
CA HIS A 115 -9.33 1.79 8.85
C HIS A 115 -10.19 3.05 8.74
N ALA A 116 -11.53 2.87 8.74
CA ALA A 116 -12.49 3.93 8.49
C ALA A 116 -12.74 4.86 9.69
N THR A 117 -12.61 4.33 10.92
CA THR A 117 -13.06 5.02 12.14
C THR A 117 -11.97 5.76 12.90
N LYS A 118 -10.70 5.40 12.69
CA LYS A 118 -9.57 6.08 13.33
C LYS A 118 -8.82 6.91 12.30
N ASN A 119 -8.48 8.13 12.63
CA ASN A 119 -7.54 8.93 11.85
C ASN A 119 -6.14 8.32 12.00
N LEU A 120 -5.90 7.25 11.24
CA LEU A 120 -4.71 6.43 11.34
C LEU A 120 -3.54 7.17 10.70
N HIS A 121 -2.67 7.72 11.54
CA HIS A 121 -1.47 8.45 11.10
C HIS A 121 -0.17 7.68 11.38
N ALA A 122 -0.25 6.53 12.04
CA ALA A 122 0.90 5.66 12.28
C ALA A 122 1.50 5.16 10.94
N LYS A 123 2.82 5.04 10.90
CA LYS A 123 3.54 4.39 9.80
C LYS A 123 4.56 3.46 10.41
N PHE A 124 4.33 2.17 10.23
CA PHE A 124 5.30 1.15 10.59
C PHE A 124 5.21 -0.06 9.66
N TYR A 125 6.31 -0.75 9.53
CA TYR A 125 6.51 -1.84 8.59
C TYR A 125 7.17 -3.00 9.31
N LEU A 126 6.51 -4.14 9.36
CA LEU A 126 6.99 -5.35 9.99
C LEU A 126 7.49 -6.33 8.93
N CYS A 127 8.71 -6.80 9.11
CA CYS A 127 9.32 -7.87 8.33
C CYS A 127 9.48 -9.07 9.27
N LEU A 128 8.71 -10.12 9.04
CA LEU A 128 8.58 -11.24 9.97
C LEU A 128 8.78 -12.58 9.27
N PRO A 129 9.28 -13.61 9.98
CA PRO A 129 9.16 -14.99 9.57
C PRO A 129 7.71 -15.47 9.68
N GLN A 130 7.39 -16.64 9.12
CA GLN A 130 6.05 -17.23 9.21
C GLN A 130 5.61 -17.39 10.67
N ASN A 131 6.49 -17.92 11.52
CA ASN A 131 6.26 -18.11 12.94
C ASN A 131 7.17 -17.19 13.75
N HIS A 132 6.73 -15.95 13.97
CA HIS A 132 7.47 -15.01 14.79
C HIS A 132 7.38 -15.37 16.27
N ASN A 133 8.54 -15.48 16.91
CA ASN A 133 8.71 -15.78 18.34
C ASN A 133 10.04 -15.20 18.85
N GLU A 134 10.31 -15.29 20.15
CA GLU A 134 11.50 -14.74 20.82
C GLU A 134 12.85 -15.21 20.21
N ASN A 135 12.88 -16.37 19.55
CA ASN A 135 14.08 -16.94 18.94
C ASN A 135 14.17 -16.69 17.43
N SER A 136 13.24 -15.90 16.87
CA SER A 136 13.21 -15.62 15.45
C SER A 136 13.65 -14.20 15.14
N ASP A 137 14.33 -14.01 13.99
CA ASP A 137 14.60 -12.66 13.49
C ASP A 137 13.30 -11.99 13.05
N GLY A 138 13.02 -10.82 13.61
CA GLY A 138 11.95 -9.94 13.22
C GLY A 138 12.45 -8.50 13.17
N TRP A 139 11.87 -7.70 12.30
CA TRP A 139 12.20 -6.28 12.20
C TRP A 139 10.95 -5.42 12.14
N VAL A 140 11.02 -4.27 12.77
CA VAL A 140 10.05 -3.19 12.58
C VAL A 140 10.77 -1.92 12.13
N ILE A 141 10.22 -1.28 11.10
CA ILE A 141 10.64 0.06 10.69
C ILE A 141 9.51 1.00 11.07
N MET A 142 9.82 2.03 11.84
CA MET A 142 8.88 3.09 12.22
C MET A 142 9.37 4.43 11.72
N GLY A 143 8.45 5.31 11.31
CA GLY A 143 8.83 6.64 10.89
C GLY A 143 7.71 7.49 10.28
N SER A 144 8.11 8.46 9.49
CA SER A 144 7.20 9.38 8.82
C SER A 144 6.74 8.92 7.43
N SER A 145 7.42 7.95 6.84
CA SER A 145 7.24 7.53 5.45
C SER A 145 5.97 6.72 5.23
N ASN A 146 5.22 7.05 4.18
CA ASN A 146 4.12 6.26 3.66
C ASN A 146 4.57 5.40 2.47
N ILE A 147 3.75 4.43 2.03
CA ILE A 147 3.98 3.70 0.76
C ILE A 147 3.61 4.62 -0.40
N SER A 148 4.57 5.41 -0.83
CA SER A 148 4.50 6.32 -1.97
C SER A 148 5.90 6.58 -2.49
N ASP A 149 6.04 7.10 -3.71
CA ASP A 149 7.36 7.45 -4.27
C ASP A 149 8.15 8.39 -3.37
N ALA A 150 7.47 9.41 -2.83
CA ALA A 150 8.10 10.36 -1.90
C ALA A 150 8.49 9.71 -0.58
N GLY A 151 7.59 8.90 0.03
CA GLY A 151 7.85 8.23 1.30
C GLY A 151 8.94 7.16 1.19
N LEU A 152 9.03 6.46 0.07
CA LEU A 152 10.12 5.51 -0.20
C LEU A 152 11.47 6.22 -0.45
N GLY A 153 11.46 7.53 -0.71
CA GLY A 153 12.65 8.29 -1.08
C GLY A 153 13.11 8.04 -2.51
N THR A 154 12.20 7.64 -3.39
CA THR A 154 12.47 7.32 -4.80
C THR A 154 12.00 8.40 -5.76
N SER A 155 11.33 9.45 -5.27
CA SER A 155 10.93 10.60 -6.05
C SER A 155 12.04 11.64 -6.16
N ARG A 156 11.98 12.49 -7.20
CA ARG A 156 12.88 13.65 -7.35
C ARG A 156 12.53 14.80 -6.38
N ALA A 157 11.34 14.78 -5.79
CA ALA A 157 10.94 15.78 -4.82
C ALA A 157 11.62 15.45 -3.48
N GLU A 158 12.48 16.33 -3.02
CA GLU A 158 13.13 16.20 -1.73
C GLU A 158 12.11 16.40 -0.62
N ARG A 159 11.75 15.31 0.04
CA ARG A 159 11.05 15.33 1.33
C ARG A 159 11.96 14.70 2.36
N TYR A 160 12.13 15.39 3.47
CA TYR A 160 12.84 14.82 4.60
C TYR A 160 11.94 13.81 5.30
N GLU A 161 12.33 12.54 5.26
CA GLU A 161 11.66 11.45 5.95
C GLU A 161 12.62 10.80 6.95
N LEU A 162 12.13 10.55 8.15
CA LEU A 162 12.90 9.88 9.19
C LEU A 162 12.30 8.50 9.45
N ASN A 163 13.14 7.47 9.33
CA ASN A 163 12.74 6.10 9.61
C ASN A 163 13.80 5.41 10.47
N VAL A 164 13.36 4.70 11.51
CA VAL A 164 14.19 3.90 12.40
C VAL A 164 13.85 2.44 12.23
N ALA A 165 14.84 1.57 12.12
CA ALA A 165 14.64 0.13 12.10
C ALA A 165 15.10 -0.46 13.44
N MET A 166 14.26 -1.32 14.03
CA MET A 166 14.50 -1.99 15.30
C MET A 166 14.29 -3.49 15.10
N LYS A 167 15.00 -4.30 15.89
CA LYS A 167 14.92 -5.77 15.86
C LYS A 167 14.74 -6.40 17.23
N ASP A 168 14.67 -5.59 18.27
CA ASP A 168 14.35 -6.09 19.61
C ASP A 168 13.00 -6.78 19.59
N PHE A 169 12.93 -7.95 20.22
CA PHE A 169 11.72 -8.77 20.19
C PHE A 169 10.51 -8.05 20.79
N ASP A 170 10.69 -7.36 21.90
CA ASP A 170 9.58 -6.68 22.60
C ASP A 170 8.99 -5.55 21.74
N ASP A 171 9.85 -4.79 21.03
CA ASP A 171 9.42 -3.73 20.12
C ASP A 171 8.68 -4.30 18.90
N VAL A 172 9.19 -5.37 18.31
CA VAL A 172 8.60 -6.03 17.14
C VAL A 172 7.28 -6.67 17.51
N ASP A 173 7.21 -7.39 18.65
CA ASP A 173 5.99 -8.08 19.10
C ASP A 173 4.91 -7.09 19.52
N TYR A 174 5.28 -5.98 20.15
CA TYR A 174 4.36 -4.89 20.45
C TYR A 174 3.71 -4.36 19.16
N CYS A 175 4.52 -4.00 18.16
CA CYS A 175 4.01 -3.51 16.88
C CYS A 175 3.18 -4.56 16.12
N HIS A 176 3.56 -5.85 16.23
CA HIS A 176 2.81 -6.95 15.64
C HIS A 176 1.43 -7.13 16.32
N SER A 177 1.38 -6.99 17.64
CA SER A 177 0.14 -7.04 18.40
C SER A 177 -0.78 -5.86 18.08
N GLU A 178 -0.24 -4.64 17.96
CA GLU A 178 -1.00 -3.46 17.52
C GLU A 178 -1.51 -3.60 16.09
N PHE A 179 -0.67 -4.14 15.16
CA PHE A 179 -1.12 -4.44 13.81
C PHE A 179 -2.33 -5.38 13.82
N LYS A 180 -2.30 -6.47 14.59
CA LYS A 180 -3.41 -7.43 14.68
C LYS A 180 -4.70 -6.77 15.12
N LYS A 181 -4.66 -5.98 16.18
CA LYS A 181 -5.84 -5.24 16.69
C LYS A 181 -6.43 -4.32 15.65
N LEU A 182 -5.59 -3.50 15.02
CA LEU A 182 -6.02 -2.57 13.96
C LEU A 182 -6.55 -3.32 12.74
N TRP A 183 -5.94 -4.46 12.41
CA TRP A 183 -6.35 -5.28 11.27
C TRP A 183 -7.72 -5.93 11.47
N GLU A 184 -8.04 -6.36 12.69
CA GLU A 184 -9.35 -6.94 13.05
C GLU A 184 -10.47 -5.91 12.96
N GLU A 185 -10.22 -4.68 13.36
CA GLU A 185 -11.19 -3.57 13.32
C GLU A 185 -11.39 -2.98 11.91
N ALA A 186 -10.54 -3.33 10.94
CA ALA A 186 -10.49 -2.69 9.64
C ALA A 186 -11.35 -3.39 8.58
N ILE A 187 -11.81 -2.63 7.59
CA ILE A 187 -12.65 -3.06 6.49
C ILE A 187 -11.78 -3.69 5.39
N THR A 188 -12.15 -4.88 4.94
CA THR A 188 -11.44 -5.59 3.87
C THR A 188 -11.81 -5.01 2.51
N LEU A 189 -10.80 -4.76 1.66
CA LEU A 189 -10.99 -4.57 0.23
C LEU A 189 -11.23 -5.93 -0.42
N THR A 190 -12.34 -6.04 -1.15
CA THR A 190 -12.73 -7.28 -1.83
C THR A 190 -12.20 -7.32 -3.26
N ILE A 191 -12.20 -8.52 -3.87
CA ILE A 191 -11.85 -8.71 -5.28
C ILE A 191 -12.80 -7.92 -6.18
N ASP A 192 -14.10 -7.84 -5.83
CA ASP A 192 -15.10 -7.10 -6.60
C ASP A 192 -14.78 -5.59 -6.62
N ASP A 193 -14.23 -5.05 -5.52
CA ASP A 193 -13.79 -3.66 -5.45
C ASP A 193 -12.62 -3.43 -6.44
N VAL A 194 -11.67 -4.36 -6.51
CA VAL A 194 -10.52 -4.31 -7.43
C VAL A 194 -10.94 -4.42 -8.90
N GLU A 195 -11.82 -5.34 -9.23
CA GLU A 195 -12.36 -5.50 -10.59
C GLU A 195 -13.18 -4.27 -11.01
N SER A 196 -13.97 -3.70 -10.11
CA SER A 196 -14.70 -2.46 -10.36
C SER A 196 -13.75 -1.29 -10.66
N ILE A 197 -12.65 -1.18 -9.92
CA ILE A 197 -11.62 -0.15 -10.15
C ILE A 197 -10.95 -0.37 -11.51
N LYS A 198 -10.57 -1.61 -11.83
CA LYS A 198 -9.95 -1.97 -13.10
C LYS A 198 -10.85 -1.62 -14.29
N GLN A 199 -12.15 -1.96 -14.23
CA GLN A 199 -13.10 -1.64 -15.29
C GLN A 199 -13.34 -0.14 -15.47
N LYS A 200 -13.23 0.66 -14.41
CA LYS A 200 -13.41 2.12 -14.43
C LYS A 200 -12.14 2.89 -14.84
N THR A 201 -11.05 2.20 -15.13
CA THR A 201 -9.78 2.79 -15.53
C THR A 201 -9.39 2.35 -16.94
N TYR A 202 -8.31 2.91 -17.48
CA TYR A 202 -7.77 2.50 -18.79
C TYR A 202 -7.34 1.02 -18.83
N LEU A 203 -7.14 0.37 -17.69
CA LEU A 203 -6.79 -1.05 -17.59
C LEU A 203 -7.93 -1.99 -18.04
N GLY A 204 -9.19 -1.55 -17.91
CA GLY A 204 -10.35 -2.27 -18.42
C GLY A 204 -10.71 -1.92 -19.87
N TYR A 205 -10.06 -0.92 -20.44
CA TYR A 205 -10.33 -0.46 -21.80
C TYR A 205 -9.45 -1.21 -22.81
N GLN A 206 -10.08 -1.94 -23.73
CA GLN A 206 -9.42 -2.52 -24.88
C GLN A 206 -9.44 -1.49 -26.02
N PRO A 207 -8.33 -0.83 -26.36
CA PRO A 207 -8.32 0.16 -27.41
C PRO A 207 -8.63 -0.51 -28.75
N THR A 208 -9.44 0.16 -29.55
CA THR A 208 -9.70 -0.27 -30.93
C THR A 208 -8.40 -0.18 -31.75
N PRO A 209 -8.27 -0.95 -32.85
CA PRO A 209 -7.12 -0.86 -33.75
C PRO A 209 -6.86 0.57 -34.25
N TYR A 210 -7.89 1.37 -34.43
CA TYR A 210 -7.78 2.77 -34.84
C TYR A 210 -7.18 3.66 -33.75
N GLU A 211 -7.56 3.46 -32.50
CA GLU A 211 -6.98 4.19 -31.37
C GLU A 211 -5.52 3.81 -31.11
N ILE A 212 -5.17 2.53 -31.31
CA ILE A 212 -3.77 2.07 -31.27
C ILE A 212 -2.97 2.78 -32.38
N TYR A 213 -3.53 2.84 -33.59
CA TYR A 213 -2.90 3.54 -34.72
C TYR A 213 -2.68 5.01 -34.41
N LEU A 214 -3.65 5.73 -33.86
CA LEU A 214 -3.50 7.13 -33.48
C LEU A 214 -2.42 7.34 -32.40
N LYS A 215 -2.30 6.43 -31.42
CA LYS A 215 -1.25 6.50 -30.40
C LYS A 215 0.17 6.32 -30.92
N VAL A 216 0.33 5.61 -32.03
CA VAL A 216 1.64 5.40 -32.67
C VAL A 216 2.07 6.60 -33.51
N LEU A 217 1.13 7.45 -33.91
CA LEU A 217 1.38 8.62 -34.75
C LEU A 217 1.72 9.91 -33.98
N ILE A 218 1.57 9.92 -32.65
CA ILE A 218 1.88 11.04 -31.75
C ILE A 218 3.18 10.74 -31.01
#